data_5993f72b808c652cdaefdee8a6d6835c
#
_entry.id   5993f72b808c652cdaefdee8a6d6835c
#
_cell.length_a   1.000
_cell.length_b   1.000
_cell.length_c   1.000
_cell.angle_alpha   90.00
_cell.angle_beta   90.00
_cell.angle_gamma   90.00
#
_symmetry.space_group_name_H-M   'P 1'
#
loop_
_entity.id
_entity.type
_entity.pdbx_description
1 polymer ?
#
loop_
_entity_poly.entity_id
_entity_poly.type
_entity_poly.pdbx_seq_one_letter_code
_entity_poly.pdbx_strand_id
1 'polypeptide(L)'
;MLQEPLELSAPLARELAPQLCRRDPQTGESCAWYHGFWQYARLLGLGTSPVGHARFLAEAFGELAVSLKRMQVLIAGAADYSMLAHVLAACRSHGIAAQFTAVDWCETPLELNRWYAQRESVALDTLCSDLLDALPAGSHDVLCTHALLGHIRPADRPRLLTNWRQALRPGGRVITVNRLRPGSPDVPAAFSPVPVSWLNPSM
;
A
#
# COMPACT_ATOMS: atom_id res chain seq x y z
N MET A 1 -11.24 17.54 -1.60
CA MET A 1 -10.24 16.54 -2.04
C MET A 1 -9.33 16.28 -0.85
N LEU A 2 -9.03 15.03 -0.52
CA LEU A 2 -8.10 14.70 0.57
C LEU A 2 -6.71 15.26 0.22
N GLN A 3 -6.14 16.03 1.13
CA GLN A 3 -4.75 16.48 1.03
C GLN A 3 -3.89 15.64 1.98
N GLU A 4 -3.00 14.85 1.41
CA GLU A 4 -2.09 14.04 2.20
C GLU A 4 -0.93 14.90 2.75
N PRO A 5 -0.52 14.71 4.01
CA PRO A 5 0.51 15.52 4.66
C PRO A 5 1.94 15.09 4.25
N LEU A 6 2.22 15.05 2.94
CA LEU A 6 3.49 14.57 2.39
C LEU A 6 4.71 15.38 2.84
N GLU A 7 4.55 16.70 3.02
CA GLU A 7 5.63 17.58 3.51
C GLU A 7 6.12 17.19 4.91
N LEU A 8 5.23 16.66 5.74
CA LEU A 8 5.57 16.18 7.08
C LEU A 8 6.08 14.74 7.07
N SER A 9 5.47 13.89 6.26
CA SER A 9 5.76 12.46 6.26
C SER A 9 6.99 12.08 5.44
N ALA A 10 7.38 12.89 4.44
CA ALA A 10 8.57 12.59 3.64
C ALA A 10 9.88 12.67 4.45
N PRO A 11 10.13 13.71 5.27
CA PRO A 11 11.27 13.71 6.18
C PRO A 11 11.22 12.56 7.19
N LEU A 12 10.05 12.27 7.77
CA LEU A 12 9.86 11.17 8.71
C LEU A 12 10.19 9.82 8.06
N ALA A 13 9.70 9.55 6.85
CA ALA A 13 10.00 8.32 6.13
C ALA A 13 11.50 8.15 5.88
N ARG A 14 12.19 9.23 5.52
CA ARG A 14 13.64 9.24 5.31
C ARG A 14 14.43 8.92 6.58
N GLU A 15 13.95 9.40 7.73
CA GLU A 15 14.56 9.14 9.03
C GLU A 15 14.34 7.69 9.49
N LEU A 16 13.12 7.18 9.33
CA LEU A 16 12.72 5.84 9.79
C LEU A 16 13.28 4.71 8.92
N ALA A 17 13.34 4.90 7.61
CA ALA A 17 13.66 3.81 6.70
C ALA A 17 15.02 3.14 6.95
N PRO A 18 16.12 3.85 7.22
CA PRO A 18 17.40 3.21 7.54
C PRO A 18 17.38 2.36 8.80
N GLN A 19 16.48 2.67 9.74
CA GLN A 19 16.38 2.04 11.06
C GLN A 19 15.43 0.84 11.05
N LEU A 20 14.34 0.92 10.29
CA LEU A 20 13.22 -0.03 10.36
C LEU A 20 13.16 -0.99 9.18
N CYS A 21 13.74 -0.62 8.02
CA CYS A 21 13.72 -1.49 6.86
C CYS A 21 14.62 -2.72 7.07
N ARG A 22 14.04 -3.87 6.79
CA ARG A 22 14.78 -5.14 6.84
C ARG A 22 15.84 -5.19 5.74
N ARG A 23 16.91 -5.91 6.03
CA ARG A 23 17.92 -6.30 5.03
C ARG A 23 17.63 -7.72 4.56
N ASP A 24 17.73 -7.93 3.27
CA ASP A 24 17.72 -9.27 2.71
C ASP A 24 18.95 -10.02 3.24
N PRO A 25 18.78 -11.17 3.92
CA PRO A 25 19.91 -11.91 4.51
C PRO A 25 20.85 -12.51 3.46
N GLN A 26 20.41 -12.69 2.21
CA GLN A 26 21.21 -13.28 1.14
C GLN A 26 21.99 -12.23 0.35
N THR A 27 21.36 -11.10 0.03
CA THR A 27 21.98 -10.06 -0.80
C THR A 27 22.52 -8.90 0.02
N GLY A 28 22.11 -8.74 1.29
CA GLY A 28 22.42 -7.59 2.13
C GLY A 28 21.67 -6.31 1.71
N GLU A 29 20.87 -6.36 0.65
CA GLU A 29 20.11 -5.23 0.16
C GLU A 29 18.98 -4.88 1.14
N SER A 30 18.61 -3.60 1.17
CA SER A 30 17.53 -3.08 1.99
C SER A 30 16.59 -2.24 1.16
N CYS A 31 15.29 -2.31 1.46
CA CYS A 31 14.29 -1.43 0.88
C CYS A 31 14.32 0.01 1.46
N ALA A 32 15.30 0.33 2.31
CA ALA A 32 15.39 1.64 2.96
C ALA A 32 15.47 2.81 1.96
N TRP A 33 16.19 2.64 0.86
CA TRP A 33 16.27 3.64 -0.20
C TRP A 33 14.87 3.92 -0.79
N TYR A 34 14.09 2.88 -1.03
CA TYR A 34 12.74 2.99 -1.59
C TYR A 34 11.79 3.68 -0.61
N HIS A 35 11.65 3.16 0.62
CA HIS A 35 10.75 3.72 1.62
C HIS A 35 11.15 5.14 2.05
N GLY A 36 12.45 5.41 2.15
CA GLY A 36 12.95 6.74 2.51
C GLY A 36 12.78 7.79 1.40
N PHE A 37 12.66 7.37 0.15
CA PHE A 37 12.51 8.29 -0.99
C PHE A 37 11.09 8.37 -1.54
N TRP A 38 10.28 7.33 -1.38
CA TRP A 38 8.97 7.19 -2.01
C TRP A 38 8.05 8.39 -1.80
N GLN A 39 7.99 8.92 -0.59
CA GLN A 39 7.12 10.05 -0.29
C GLN A 39 7.62 11.36 -0.93
N TYR A 40 8.93 11.54 -1.06
CA TYR A 40 9.48 12.64 -1.86
C TYR A 40 9.12 12.49 -3.34
N ALA A 41 9.21 11.29 -3.90
CA ALA A 41 8.78 11.03 -5.26
C ALA A 41 7.29 11.39 -5.47
N ARG A 42 6.44 11.09 -4.50
CA ARG A 42 5.02 11.47 -4.52
C ARG A 42 4.82 12.98 -4.39
N LEU A 43 5.53 13.63 -3.48
CA LEU A 43 5.50 15.08 -3.29
C LEU A 43 5.89 15.84 -4.56
N LEU A 44 6.84 15.30 -5.32
CA LEU A 44 7.31 15.86 -6.60
C LEU A 44 6.47 15.40 -7.81
N GLY A 45 5.40 14.63 -7.60
CA GLY A 45 4.56 14.11 -8.68
C GLY A 45 5.20 13.01 -9.54
N LEU A 46 6.29 12.40 -9.07
CA LEU A 46 7.04 11.34 -9.78
C LEU A 46 6.52 9.93 -9.47
N GLY A 47 5.69 9.78 -8.43
CA GLY A 47 5.14 8.50 -8.00
C GLY A 47 3.64 8.37 -8.27
N THR A 48 3.19 7.15 -8.59
CA THR A 48 1.75 6.84 -8.63
C THR A 48 1.27 6.47 -7.24
N SER A 49 0.08 6.95 -6.85
CA SER A 49 -0.49 6.69 -5.53
C SER A 49 -2.00 6.48 -5.62
N PRO A 50 -2.64 5.99 -4.55
CA PRO A 50 -4.09 5.86 -4.49
C PRO A 50 -4.88 7.14 -4.78
N VAL A 51 -4.26 8.33 -4.71
CA VAL A 51 -4.93 9.61 -5.02
C VAL A 51 -5.56 9.61 -6.42
N GLY A 52 -4.89 9.03 -7.41
CA GLY A 52 -5.41 8.90 -8.77
C GLY A 52 -6.66 8.00 -8.89
N HIS A 53 -6.96 7.23 -7.85
CA HIS A 53 -8.07 6.27 -7.78
C HIS A 53 -9.06 6.60 -6.67
N ALA A 54 -9.00 7.81 -6.11
CA ALA A 54 -9.87 8.24 -5.01
C ALA A 54 -11.36 8.13 -5.34
N ARG A 55 -11.74 8.46 -6.60
CA ARG A 55 -13.11 8.31 -7.08
C ARG A 55 -13.55 6.85 -7.10
N PHE A 56 -12.74 5.96 -7.66
CA PHE A 56 -13.01 4.51 -7.67
C PHE A 56 -13.18 3.96 -6.25
N LEU A 57 -12.30 4.35 -5.32
CA LEU A 57 -12.42 3.94 -3.92
C LEU A 57 -13.72 4.46 -3.30
N ALA A 58 -14.08 5.73 -3.52
CA ALA A 58 -15.32 6.29 -3.02
C ALA A 58 -16.56 5.55 -3.57
N GLU A 59 -16.60 5.24 -4.85
CA GLU A 59 -17.68 4.47 -5.48
C GLU A 59 -17.78 3.05 -4.90
N ALA A 60 -16.65 2.34 -4.79
CA ALA A 60 -16.61 0.97 -4.25
C ALA A 60 -17.06 0.91 -2.78
N PHE A 61 -16.63 1.87 -1.94
CA PHE A 61 -17.10 1.96 -0.55
C PHE A 61 -18.54 2.45 -0.44
N GLY A 62 -19.01 3.27 -1.38
CA GLY A 62 -20.44 3.65 -1.49
C GLY A 62 -21.35 2.45 -1.70
N GLU A 63 -20.97 1.52 -2.57
CA GLU A 63 -21.71 0.26 -2.76
C GLU A 63 -21.74 -0.59 -1.47
N LEU A 64 -20.62 -0.68 -0.76
CA LEU A 64 -20.55 -1.43 0.50
C LEU A 64 -21.38 -0.78 1.61
N ALA A 65 -21.46 0.56 1.63
CA ALA A 65 -22.19 1.33 2.63
C ALA A 65 -23.70 1.08 2.63
N VAL A 66 -24.24 0.52 1.55
CA VAL A 66 -25.66 0.12 1.45
C VAL A 66 -25.99 -0.95 2.49
N SER A 67 -25.07 -1.90 2.72
CA SER A 67 -25.28 -3.05 3.61
C SER A 67 -24.45 -2.99 4.90
N LEU A 68 -23.33 -2.28 4.91
CA LEU A 68 -22.39 -2.27 6.02
C LEU A 68 -22.16 -0.84 6.53
N LYS A 69 -22.53 -0.58 7.78
CA LYS A 69 -22.25 0.69 8.48
C LYS A 69 -21.03 0.61 9.40
N ARG A 70 -20.55 -0.60 9.67
CA ARG A 70 -19.29 -0.88 10.38
C ARG A 70 -18.50 -1.88 9.57
N MET A 71 -17.20 -1.67 9.42
CA MET A 71 -16.33 -2.52 8.61
C MET A 71 -15.00 -2.78 9.31
N GLN A 72 -14.50 -4.00 9.14
CA GLN A 72 -13.12 -4.37 9.41
C GLN A 72 -12.38 -4.34 8.06
N VAL A 73 -11.44 -3.42 7.93
CA VAL A 73 -10.70 -3.20 6.68
C VAL A 73 -9.26 -3.64 6.83
N LEU A 74 -8.81 -4.54 5.96
CA LEU A 74 -7.42 -4.97 5.85
C LEU A 74 -6.74 -4.20 4.72
N ILE A 75 -5.64 -3.53 5.01
CA ILE A 75 -4.75 -2.91 4.02
C ILE A 75 -3.54 -3.83 3.87
N ALA A 76 -3.37 -4.42 2.70
CA ALA A 76 -2.34 -5.41 2.43
C ALA A 76 -1.28 -4.86 1.47
N GLY A 77 -0.04 -4.79 1.92
CA GLY A 77 1.09 -4.29 1.16
C GLY A 77 1.01 -2.78 0.95
N ALA A 78 1.66 -2.03 1.80
CA ALA A 78 1.63 -0.57 1.79
C ALA A 78 3.04 -0.01 1.57
N ALA A 79 3.22 0.90 0.61
CA ALA A 79 4.46 1.66 0.50
C ALA A 79 4.53 2.77 1.56
N ASP A 80 3.36 3.24 2.00
CA ASP A 80 3.14 4.28 3.01
C ASP A 80 1.67 4.28 3.48
N TYR A 81 1.24 5.34 4.16
CA TYR A 81 -0.14 5.51 4.65
C TYR A 81 -1.18 5.87 3.58
N SER A 82 -0.82 6.08 2.32
CA SER A 82 -1.74 6.62 1.30
C SER A 82 -3.00 5.78 1.13
N MET A 83 -2.87 4.45 1.15
CA MET A 83 -4.04 3.59 1.02
C MET A 83 -4.99 3.75 2.21
N LEU A 84 -4.45 3.82 3.44
CA LEU A 84 -5.23 4.11 4.64
C LEU A 84 -5.94 5.46 4.51
N ALA A 85 -5.24 6.50 4.07
CA ALA A 85 -5.78 7.85 3.94
C ALA A 85 -6.99 7.90 2.99
N HIS A 86 -6.87 7.29 1.81
CA HIS A 86 -7.94 7.31 0.81
C HIS A 86 -9.12 6.40 1.17
N VAL A 87 -8.86 5.24 1.77
CA VAL A 87 -9.93 4.36 2.27
C VAL A 87 -10.66 5.00 3.45
N LEU A 88 -9.95 5.63 4.38
CA LEU A 88 -10.56 6.36 5.49
C LEU A 88 -11.44 7.52 4.99
N ALA A 89 -10.96 8.26 3.99
CA ALA A 89 -11.76 9.33 3.37
C ALA A 89 -13.03 8.77 2.70
N ALA A 90 -12.93 7.63 1.99
CA ALA A 90 -14.08 6.96 1.39
C ALA A 90 -15.07 6.46 2.47
N CYS A 91 -14.58 5.86 3.56
CA CYS A 91 -15.45 5.46 4.68
C CYS A 91 -16.17 6.65 5.30
N ARG A 92 -15.45 7.74 5.58
CA ARG A 92 -16.03 8.96 6.18
C ARG A 92 -17.09 9.60 5.28
N SER A 93 -16.87 9.65 3.96
CA SER A 93 -17.85 10.23 3.01
C SER A 93 -19.15 9.46 2.94
N HIS A 94 -19.16 8.19 3.32
CA HIS A 94 -20.35 7.33 3.33
C HIS A 94 -20.86 6.98 4.74
N GLY A 95 -20.33 7.61 5.78
CA GLY A 95 -20.74 7.37 7.17
C GLY A 95 -20.43 5.96 7.68
N ILE A 96 -19.36 5.35 7.17
CA ILE A 96 -18.91 4.01 7.58
C ILE A 96 -17.95 4.14 8.77
N ALA A 97 -18.25 3.47 9.87
CA ALA A 97 -17.34 3.31 11.00
C ALA A 97 -16.37 2.15 10.70
N ALA A 98 -15.14 2.46 10.31
CA ALA A 98 -14.13 1.48 9.95
C ALA A 98 -13.09 1.29 11.05
N GLN A 99 -12.69 0.03 11.27
CA GLN A 99 -11.47 -0.34 11.98
C GLN A 99 -10.48 -0.89 10.97
N PHE A 100 -9.22 -0.56 11.13
CA PHE A 100 -8.21 -0.88 10.13
C PHE A 100 -7.16 -1.83 10.69
N THR A 101 -6.70 -2.74 9.83
CA THR A 101 -5.49 -3.52 10.03
C THR A 101 -4.58 -3.28 8.82
N ALA A 102 -3.33 -2.89 9.04
CA ALA A 102 -2.33 -2.79 7.99
C ALA A 102 -1.32 -3.92 8.11
N VAL A 103 -1.05 -4.60 7.00
CA VAL A 103 -0.07 -5.69 6.92
C VAL A 103 0.97 -5.36 5.86
N ASP A 104 2.22 -5.41 6.24
CA ASP A 104 3.36 -5.28 5.32
C ASP A 104 4.55 -6.08 5.84
N TRP A 105 5.43 -6.49 4.96
CA TRP A 105 6.69 -7.14 5.34
C TRP A 105 7.67 -6.18 6.02
N CYS A 106 7.59 -4.89 5.73
CA CYS A 106 8.50 -3.87 6.22
C CYS A 106 7.84 -3.01 7.31
N GLU A 107 8.59 -2.77 8.39
CA GLU A 107 8.09 -1.96 9.52
C GLU A 107 7.95 -0.47 9.15
N THR A 108 8.74 0.05 8.22
CA THR A 108 8.69 1.48 7.85
C THR A 108 7.31 1.93 7.36
N PRO A 109 6.66 1.27 6.37
CA PRO A 109 5.31 1.66 5.97
C PRO A 109 4.28 1.46 7.08
N LEU A 110 4.46 0.48 7.97
CA LEU A 110 3.57 0.28 9.11
C LEU A 110 3.67 1.43 10.10
N GLU A 111 4.87 1.92 10.38
CA GLU A 111 5.07 3.08 11.26
C GLU A 111 4.48 4.36 10.66
N LEU A 112 4.61 4.56 9.36
CA LEU A 112 3.96 5.66 8.66
C LEU A 112 2.42 5.56 8.72
N ASN A 113 1.86 4.34 8.66
CA ASN A 113 0.43 4.14 8.86
C ASN A 113 -0.01 4.44 10.29
N ARG A 114 0.77 4.04 11.32
CA ARG A 114 0.51 4.40 12.73
C ARG A 114 0.54 5.91 12.95
N TRP A 115 1.56 6.56 12.41
CA TRP A 115 1.68 8.03 12.47
C TRP A 115 0.46 8.72 11.86
N TYR A 116 0.01 8.26 10.68
CA TYR A 116 -1.17 8.83 10.02
C TYR A 116 -2.46 8.53 10.80
N ALA A 117 -2.62 7.29 11.28
CA ALA A 117 -3.78 6.89 12.07
C ALA A 117 -3.91 7.70 13.37
N GLN A 118 -2.79 7.95 14.06
CA GLN A 118 -2.76 8.80 15.25
C GLN A 118 -3.19 10.25 14.92
N ARG A 119 -2.66 10.81 13.84
CA ARG A 119 -3.03 12.14 13.35
C ARG A 119 -4.52 12.26 13.05
N GLU A 120 -5.09 11.24 12.44
CA GLU A 120 -6.51 11.19 12.06
C GLU A 120 -7.44 10.68 13.18
N SER A 121 -6.89 10.32 14.33
CA SER A 121 -7.61 9.74 15.47
C SER A 121 -8.46 8.52 15.06
N VAL A 122 -7.86 7.62 14.30
CA VAL A 122 -8.50 6.39 13.84
C VAL A 122 -7.79 5.15 14.42
N ALA A 123 -8.59 4.13 14.75
CA ALA A 123 -8.06 2.86 15.26
C ALA A 123 -7.37 2.08 14.13
N LEU A 124 -6.12 1.67 14.37
CA LEU A 124 -5.31 0.90 13.44
C LEU A 124 -4.51 -0.16 14.20
N ASP A 125 -4.68 -1.41 13.80
CA ASP A 125 -3.78 -2.51 14.13
C ASP A 125 -2.74 -2.69 13.02
N THR A 126 -1.53 -3.11 13.37
CA THR A 126 -0.48 -3.36 12.37
C THR A 126 0.14 -4.73 12.57
N LEU A 127 0.45 -5.40 11.48
CA LEU A 127 1.09 -6.71 11.46
C LEU A 127 2.28 -6.70 10.48
N CYS A 128 3.50 -6.84 11.03
CA CYS A 128 4.71 -6.98 10.21
C CYS A 128 4.90 -8.44 9.82
N SER A 129 4.38 -8.82 8.63
CA SER A 129 4.37 -10.20 8.15
C SER A 129 4.45 -10.26 6.63
N ASP A 130 4.96 -11.38 6.09
CA ASP A 130 4.86 -11.66 4.67
C ASP A 130 3.38 -11.93 4.30
N LEU A 131 2.90 -11.30 3.23
CA LEU A 131 1.55 -11.53 2.72
C LEU A 131 1.34 -12.94 2.17
N LEU A 132 2.42 -13.67 1.92
CA LEU A 132 2.38 -15.07 1.57
C LEU A 132 2.21 -15.99 2.79
N ASP A 133 2.38 -15.48 4.00
CA ASP A 133 2.05 -16.21 5.23
C ASP A 133 0.57 -16.11 5.58
N ALA A 134 0.12 -16.91 6.53
CA ALA A 134 -1.26 -16.90 6.94
C ALA A 134 -1.63 -15.58 7.63
N LEU A 135 -2.69 -14.95 7.14
CA LEU A 135 -3.31 -13.77 7.75
C LEU A 135 -4.40 -14.19 8.75
N PRO A 136 -4.80 -13.30 9.70
CA PRO A 136 -5.91 -13.58 10.60
C PRO A 136 -7.18 -13.97 9.84
N ALA A 137 -7.65 -15.19 10.05
CA ALA A 137 -8.73 -15.78 9.26
C ALA A 137 -10.10 -15.16 9.59
N GLY A 138 -10.94 -14.94 8.57
CA GLY A 138 -12.37 -14.61 8.71
C GLY A 138 -12.69 -13.35 9.50
N SER A 139 -11.75 -12.41 9.60
CA SER A 139 -11.87 -11.24 10.46
C SER A 139 -12.19 -9.94 9.73
N HIS A 140 -12.04 -9.89 8.41
CA HIS A 140 -12.18 -8.65 7.64
C HIS A 140 -13.36 -8.70 6.66
N ASP A 141 -14.02 -7.56 6.48
CA ASP A 141 -15.10 -7.37 5.51
C ASP A 141 -14.57 -6.95 4.15
N VAL A 142 -13.46 -6.21 4.16
CA VAL A 142 -12.82 -5.67 2.95
C VAL A 142 -11.31 -5.81 3.06
N LEU A 143 -10.67 -6.21 1.96
CA LEU A 143 -9.23 -6.16 1.77
C LEU A 143 -8.92 -5.14 0.67
N CYS A 144 -8.05 -4.18 0.99
CA CYS A 144 -7.62 -3.13 0.07
C CYS A 144 -6.13 -3.23 -0.23
N THR A 145 -5.76 -3.07 -1.51
CA THR A 145 -4.36 -3.01 -1.92
C THR A 145 -4.18 -2.17 -3.20
N HIS A 146 -2.99 -1.60 -3.38
CA HIS A 146 -2.68 -0.77 -4.54
C HIS A 146 -1.32 -1.18 -5.13
N ALA A 147 -1.32 -1.50 -6.43
CA ALA A 147 -0.13 -1.87 -7.22
C ALA A 147 0.70 -3.05 -6.67
N LEU A 148 0.11 -3.89 -5.81
CA LEU A 148 0.83 -4.96 -5.11
C LEU A 148 1.16 -6.14 -6.01
N LEU A 149 0.24 -6.56 -6.91
CA LEU A 149 0.41 -7.79 -7.69
C LEU A 149 1.65 -7.78 -8.59
N GLY A 150 2.12 -6.60 -8.98
CA GLY A 150 3.35 -6.43 -9.75
C GLY A 150 4.63 -6.78 -8.96
N HIS A 151 4.56 -6.81 -7.64
CA HIS A 151 5.67 -7.16 -6.73
C HIS A 151 5.64 -8.64 -6.30
N ILE A 152 4.58 -9.37 -6.64
CA ILE A 152 4.42 -10.79 -6.30
C ILE A 152 4.76 -11.63 -7.52
N ARG A 153 5.66 -12.59 -7.36
CA ARG A 153 6.02 -13.52 -8.44
C ARG A 153 4.76 -14.25 -8.93
N PRO A 154 4.59 -14.46 -10.22
CA PRO A 154 3.42 -15.14 -10.78
C PRO A 154 3.10 -16.48 -10.10
N ALA A 155 4.13 -17.26 -9.78
CA ALA A 155 3.98 -18.54 -9.09
C ALA A 155 3.42 -18.44 -7.67
N ASP A 156 3.60 -17.31 -7.00
CA ASP A 156 3.15 -17.08 -5.61
C ASP A 156 1.75 -16.44 -5.52
N ARG A 157 1.25 -15.89 -6.63
CA ARG A 157 -0.08 -15.21 -6.66
C ARG A 157 -1.23 -16.13 -6.23
N PRO A 158 -1.31 -17.42 -6.60
CA PRO A 158 -2.36 -18.31 -6.10
C PRO A 158 -2.36 -18.45 -4.57
N ARG A 159 -1.16 -18.54 -3.95
CA ARG A 159 -1.03 -18.58 -2.49
C ARG A 159 -1.50 -17.27 -1.85
N LEU A 160 -1.10 -16.12 -2.41
CA LEU A 160 -1.56 -14.81 -1.96
C LEU A 160 -3.09 -14.71 -2.00
N LEU A 161 -3.72 -15.09 -3.11
CA LEU A 161 -5.18 -15.05 -3.24
C LEU A 161 -5.89 -16.00 -2.28
N THR A 162 -5.30 -17.15 -1.98
CA THR A 162 -5.80 -18.08 -0.96
C THR A 162 -5.77 -17.44 0.43
N ASN A 163 -4.65 -16.78 0.80
CA ASN A 163 -4.52 -16.07 2.07
C ASN A 163 -5.52 -14.92 2.18
N TRP A 164 -5.72 -14.14 1.10
CA TRP A 164 -6.72 -13.09 1.07
C TRP A 164 -8.13 -13.61 1.27
N ARG A 165 -8.48 -14.72 0.59
CA ARG A 165 -9.78 -15.35 0.76
C ARG A 165 -10.00 -15.84 2.20
N GLN A 166 -8.96 -16.39 2.84
CA GLN A 166 -9.04 -16.86 4.22
C GLN A 166 -9.17 -15.70 5.21
N ALA A 167 -8.53 -14.56 4.96
CA ALA A 167 -8.62 -13.37 5.82
C ALA A 167 -9.99 -12.70 5.78
N LEU A 168 -10.73 -12.89 4.70
CA LEU A 168 -12.05 -12.30 4.51
C LEU A 168 -13.16 -13.16 5.12
N ARG A 169 -14.18 -12.50 5.66
CA ARG A 169 -15.45 -13.10 6.03
C ARG A 169 -16.21 -13.63 4.80
N PRO A 170 -17.15 -14.56 4.97
CA PRO A 170 -18.07 -14.90 3.89
C PRO A 170 -18.76 -13.64 3.34
N GLY A 171 -18.68 -13.44 2.02
CA GLY A 171 -19.17 -12.23 1.34
C GLY A 171 -18.24 -11.02 1.39
N GLY A 172 -17.07 -11.12 2.03
CA GLY A 172 -16.04 -10.10 2.03
C GLY A 172 -15.49 -9.82 0.63
N ARG A 173 -14.98 -8.62 0.40
CA ARG A 173 -14.53 -8.15 -0.92
C ARG A 173 -13.07 -7.73 -0.95
N VAL A 174 -12.42 -7.94 -2.11
CA VAL A 174 -11.10 -7.38 -2.41
C VAL A 174 -11.28 -6.17 -3.31
N ILE A 175 -10.75 -5.02 -2.88
CA ILE A 175 -10.65 -3.80 -3.68
C ILE A 175 -9.19 -3.59 -4.01
N THR A 176 -8.84 -3.71 -5.29
CA THR A 176 -7.45 -3.62 -5.74
C THR A 176 -7.32 -2.81 -7.01
N VAL A 177 -6.24 -2.05 -7.10
CA VAL A 177 -5.83 -1.35 -8.32
C VAL A 177 -4.45 -1.84 -8.72
N ASN A 178 -4.31 -2.29 -9.95
CA ASN A 178 -3.03 -2.74 -10.48
C ASN A 178 -2.80 -2.18 -11.89
N ARG A 179 -1.54 -1.92 -12.22
CA ARG A 179 -1.18 -1.53 -13.57
C ARG A 179 -1.16 -2.77 -14.47
N LEU A 180 -1.95 -2.74 -15.53
CA LEU A 180 -1.88 -3.73 -16.59
C LEU A 180 -0.93 -3.21 -17.68
N ARG A 181 -0.08 -4.10 -18.20
CA ARG A 181 0.79 -3.85 -19.34
C ARG A 181 0.46 -4.88 -20.41
N PRO A 182 -0.56 -4.63 -21.26
CA PRO A 182 -0.91 -5.54 -22.33
C PRO A 182 0.31 -5.82 -23.24
N GLY A 183 0.58 -7.08 -23.54
CA GLY A 183 1.70 -7.47 -24.41
C GLY A 183 3.09 -7.47 -23.76
N SER A 184 3.23 -7.09 -22.50
CA SER A 184 4.50 -7.27 -21.77
C SER A 184 4.62 -8.71 -21.26
N PRO A 185 5.80 -9.34 -21.38
CA PRO A 185 6.03 -10.63 -20.73
C PRO A 185 5.88 -10.45 -19.22
N ASP A 186 5.38 -11.50 -18.54
CA ASP A 186 5.20 -11.53 -17.08
C ASP A 186 6.54 -11.79 -16.34
N VAL A 187 7.56 -11.05 -16.74
CA VAL A 187 8.90 -11.07 -16.16
C VAL A 187 9.28 -9.66 -15.73
N PRO A 188 10.06 -9.49 -14.66
CA PRO A 188 10.59 -8.19 -14.27
C PRO A 188 11.32 -7.55 -15.46
N ALA A 189 10.93 -6.33 -15.82
CA ALA A 189 11.70 -5.58 -16.81
C ALA A 189 13.06 -5.22 -16.18
N ALA A 190 14.14 -5.74 -16.74
CA ALA A 190 15.47 -5.25 -16.41
C ALA A 190 15.56 -3.81 -16.89
N PHE A 191 15.81 -2.88 -15.99
CA PHE A 191 16.19 -1.53 -16.37
C PHE A 191 17.60 -1.61 -16.93
N SER A 192 17.76 -1.44 -18.24
CA SER A 192 19.08 -1.12 -18.77
C SER A 192 19.49 0.22 -18.18
N PRO A 193 20.68 0.35 -17.59
CA PRO A 193 21.17 1.64 -17.13
C PRO A 193 21.16 2.57 -18.37
N VAL A 194 20.46 3.70 -18.25
CA VAL A 194 20.51 4.73 -19.28
C VAL A 194 21.97 5.18 -19.37
N PRO A 195 22.60 5.16 -20.55
CA PRO A 195 23.98 5.63 -20.67
C PRO A 195 24.06 7.06 -20.14
N VAL A 196 25.01 7.31 -19.25
CA VAL A 196 25.20 8.60 -18.57
C VAL A 196 25.58 9.73 -19.57
N SER A 197 25.77 9.42 -20.85
CA SER A 197 26.04 10.36 -21.93
C SER A 197 24.99 11.46 -22.12
N TRP A 198 23.78 11.31 -21.58
CA TRP A 198 22.73 12.34 -21.62
C TRP A 198 22.84 13.39 -20.50
N LEU A 199 23.73 13.19 -19.51
CA LEU A 199 23.90 14.09 -18.37
C LEU A 199 25.07 15.07 -18.54
N ASN A 200 25.71 15.09 -19.70
CA ASN A 200 26.77 16.04 -20.00
C ASN A 200 26.40 16.89 -21.23
N PRO A 201 25.61 17.96 -21.10
CA PRO A 201 25.57 18.99 -22.11
C PRO A 201 26.86 19.81 -21.96
N SER A 202 27.96 19.32 -22.48
CA SER A 202 29.13 20.17 -22.68
C SER A 202 28.89 21.09 -23.86
N MET A 203 28.90 22.37 -23.52
CA MET A 203 29.08 23.57 -24.36
C MET A 203 27.85 24.03 -25.10
#